data_490ff6d6b99245bedfde0c10589536bc
#
_entry.id   490ff6d6b99245bedfde0c10589536bc
#
_cell.length_a   1.000
_cell.length_b   1.000
_cell.length_c   1.000
_cell.angle_alpha   90.00
_cell.angle_beta   90.00
_cell.angle_gamma   90.00
#
_symmetry.space_group_name_H-M   'P 1'
#
loop_
_entity.id
_entity.type
_entity.pdbx_description
1 polymer ?
#
loop_
_entity_poly.entity_id
_entity_poly.type
_entity_poly.pdbx_seq_one_letter_code
_entity_poly.pdbx_strand_id
1 'polypeptide(L)'
;MISKQVFETFRSSFENFFADKGIKWCNDCFAGYKNGLFSYVELLEIPRKQNKNIDLIFRVLPEFYVNEDAISRSKNCLFTFRVIAKSLGIPVENGFDSPEKFFALCLDILKAEYDRLFFYDSIDDYAKRMIYNCNLLIDFANRNSGFANVFGEFSNMDFTLLVYFYLKHNGIEQCGKYLKNLIGVYRILLYDKMKYGNIAELKEKLNDSEQKKLKSLFENYGRLTYFAEAMLENNVRFFAETEKAFELNRLIGRDYIKNFFS
;
A
#
# COMPACT_ATOMS: atom_id res chain seq x y z
N MET A 1 -9.61 -22.73 6.62
CA MET A 1 -8.18 -22.63 6.93
C MET A 1 -7.42 -23.23 5.77
N ILE A 2 -6.46 -22.51 5.22
CA ILE A 2 -5.60 -23.00 4.11
C ILE A 2 -4.83 -24.21 4.62
N SER A 3 -4.80 -25.30 3.84
CA SER A 3 -4.11 -26.52 4.24
C SER A 3 -2.58 -26.37 4.14
N LYS A 4 -1.85 -27.17 4.92
CA LYS A 4 -0.39 -27.20 4.86
C LYS A 4 0.13 -27.53 3.45
N GLN A 5 -0.55 -28.44 2.75
CA GLN A 5 -0.23 -28.80 1.37
C GLN A 5 -0.31 -27.60 0.43
N VAL A 6 -1.31 -26.73 0.58
CA VAL A 6 -1.44 -25.51 -0.24
C VAL A 6 -0.26 -24.55 0.03
N PHE A 7 0.18 -24.41 1.27
CA PHE A 7 1.38 -23.61 1.59
C PHE A 7 2.65 -24.20 1.01
N GLU A 8 2.82 -25.51 1.03
CA GLU A 8 3.96 -26.20 0.40
C GLU A 8 3.96 -26.00 -1.11
N THR A 9 2.80 -26.09 -1.76
CA THR A 9 2.65 -25.81 -3.19
C THR A 9 2.93 -24.34 -3.50
N PHE A 10 2.45 -23.41 -2.65
CA PHE A 10 2.76 -21.99 -2.77
C PHE A 10 4.27 -21.75 -2.70
N ARG A 11 4.93 -22.30 -1.69
CA ARG A 11 6.38 -22.18 -1.53
C ARG A 11 7.12 -22.69 -2.77
N SER A 12 6.89 -23.94 -3.17
CA SER A 12 7.59 -24.56 -4.31
C SER A 12 7.35 -23.83 -5.63
N SER A 13 6.18 -23.26 -5.82
CA SER A 13 5.82 -22.53 -7.05
C SER A 13 6.57 -21.21 -7.20
N PHE A 14 6.90 -20.52 -6.10
CA PHE A 14 7.45 -19.17 -6.14
C PHE A 14 8.89 -19.05 -5.66
N GLU A 15 9.46 -20.07 -4.99
CA GLU A 15 10.79 -20.00 -4.36
C GLU A 15 11.88 -19.56 -5.34
N ASN A 16 11.93 -20.16 -6.52
CA ASN A 16 12.91 -19.81 -7.55
C ASN A 16 12.70 -18.39 -8.11
N PHE A 17 11.46 -17.97 -8.28
CA PHE A 17 11.14 -16.63 -8.78
C PHE A 17 11.56 -15.54 -7.81
N PHE A 18 11.37 -15.76 -6.51
CA PHE A 18 11.69 -14.77 -5.49
C PHE A 18 13.15 -14.82 -5.03
N ALA A 19 13.87 -15.94 -5.20
CA ALA A 19 15.25 -16.07 -4.79
C ALA A 19 16.17 -15.00 -5.40
N ASP A 20 16.03 -14.75 -6.71
CA ASP A 20 16.82 -13.74 -7.42
C ASP A 20 16.48 -12.31 -7.01
N LYS A 21 15.36 -12.11 -6.33
CA LYS A 21 14.84 -10.80 -5.86
C LYS A 21 15.17 -10.55 -4.38
N GLY A 22 15.88 -11.47 -3.73
CA GLY A 22 16.21 -11.38 -2.31
C GLY A 22 15.00 -11.56 -1.38
N ILE A 23 13.93 -12.18 -1.89
CA ILE A 23 12.72 -12.51 -1.14
C ILE A 23 12.77 -14.01 -0.79
N LYS A 24 12.62 -14.33 0.49
CA LYS A 24 12.79 -15.69 1.02
C LYS A 24 11.50 -16.19 1.68
N TRP A 25 11.35 -17.50 1.71
CA TRP A 25 10.26 -18.13 2.46
C TRP A 25 10.51 -18.05 3.97
N CYS A 26 9.54 -17.54 4.72
CA CYS A 26 9.52 -17.52 6.18
C CYS A 26 8.09 -17.34 6.68
N ASN A 27 7.74 -17.95 7.81
CA ASN A 27 6.43 -17.78 8.49
C ASN A 27 5.22 -17.95 7.54
N ASP A 28 5.22 -19.01 6.72
CA ASP A 28 4.18 -19.31 5.73
C ASP A 28 3.91 -18.20 4.68
N CYS A 29 4.90 -17.37 4.43
CA CYS A 29 4.88 -16.33 3.42
C CYS A 29 6.24 -16.15 2.74
N PHE A 30 6.31 -15.30 1.72
CA PHE A 30 7.57 -14.81 1.19
C PHE A 30 7.83 -13.39 1.68
N ALA A 31 9.02 -13.12 2.19
CA ALA A 31 9.41 -11.80 2.61
C ALA A 31 10.85 -11.47 2.25
N GLY A 32 11.13 -10.19 2.04
CA GLY A 32 12.45 -9.68 1.76
C GLY A 32 12.63 -8.26 2.28
N TYR A 33 13.87 -7.88 2.60
CA TYR A 33 14.20 -6.53 3.00
C TYR A 33 15.45 -6.07 2.26
N LYS A 34 15.31 -4.97 1.52
CA LYS A 34 16.42 -4.39 0.74
C LYS A 34 16.24 -2.87 0.66
N ASN A 35 17.33 -2.13 0.89
CA ASN A 35 17.39 -0.67 0.70
C ASN A 35 16.28 0.11 1.44
N GLY A 36 15.92 -0.34 2.65
CA GLY A 36 14.87 0.30 3.46
C GLY A 36 13.44 -0.07 3.05
N LEU A 37 13.26 -1.03 2.14
CA LEU A 37 11.97 -1.52 1.67
C LEU A 37 11.75 -2.97 2.11
N PHE A 38 10.59 -3.23 2.70
CA PHE A 38 10.13 -4.55 3.11
C PHE A 38 9.09 -5.06 2.12
N SER A 39 9.40 -6.16 1.46
CA SER A 39 8.50 -6.87 0.55
C SER A 39 7.87 -8.06 1.28
N TYR A 40 6.57 -8.25 1.09
CA TYR A 40 5.80 -9.28 1.78
C TYR A 40 4.73 -9.88 0.86
N VAL A 41 4.72 -11.21 0.73
CA VAL A 41 3.79 -11.95 -0.13
C VAL A 41 3.13 -13.05 0.66
N GLU A 42 1.81 -13.03 0.75
CA GLU A 42 1.04 -13.99 1.53
C GLU A 42 -0.17 -14.54 0.78
N LEU A 43 -0.65 -15.68 1.26
CA LEU A 43 -1.96 -16.21 0.91
C LEU A 43 -2.96 -15.87 1.99
N LEU A 44 -4.06 -15.24 1.62
CA LEU A 44 -5.17 -14.97 2.52
C LEU A 44 -6.42 -15.76 2.15
N GLU A 45 -6.99 -16.43 3.13
CA GLU A 45 -8.35 -16.95 3.07
C GLU A 45 -9.33 -15.87 3.52
N ILE A 46 -10.14 -15.37 2.58
CA ILE A 46 -11.10 -14.31 2.88
C ILE A 46 -12.49 -14.95 3.00
N PRO A 47 -13.09 -14.99 4.21
CA PRO A 47 -14.45 -15.46 4.38
C PRO A 47 -15.41 -14.50 3.67
N ARG A 48 -16.22 -15.02 2.75
CA ARG A 48 -17.38 -14.32 2.17
C ARG A 48 -18.64 -15.05 2.57
N LYS A 49 -19.78 -14.32 2.59
CA LYS A 49 -21.08 -14.79 3.12
C LYS A 49 -21.51 -16.20 2.68
N GLN A 50 -21.00 -16.75 1.60
CA GLN A 50 -21.36 -18.08 1.09
C GLN A 50 -20.16 -18.92 0.61
N ASN A 51 -18.99 -18.34 0.35
CA ASN A 51 -17.84 -19.06 -0.20
C ASN A 51 -16.53 -18.52 0.37
N LYS A 52 -15.57 -19.40 0.61
CA LYS A 52 -14.20 -19.02 0.90
C LYS A 52 -13.53 -18.56 -0.39
N ASN A 53 -12.64 -17.58 -0.31
CA ASN A 53 -11.83 -17.15 -1.42
C ASN A 53 -10.36 -17.14 -1.00
N ILE A 54 -9.46 -17.48 -1.91
CA ILE A 54 -8.03 -17.43 -1.67
C ILE A 54 -7.46 -16.33 -2.55
N ASP A 55 -6.74 -15.45 -1.92
CA ASP A 55 -6.09 -14.34 -2.56
C ASP A 55 -4.57 -14.44 -2.35
N LEU A 56 -3.80 -14.26 -3.42
CA LEU A 56 -2.38 -13.98 -3.35
C LEU A 56 -2.20 -12.46 -3.24
N ILE A 57 -1.53 -12.02 -2.20
CA ILE A 57 -1.32 -10.59 -1.94
C ILE A 57 0.18 -10.30 -1.86
N PHE A 58 0.62 -9.31 -2.64
CA PHE A 58 1.98 -8.79 -2.61
C PHE A 58 1.99 -7.32 -2.18
N ARG A 59 2.88 -6.96 -1.24
CA ARG A 59 3.01 -5.61 -0.69
C ARG A 59 4.47 -5.21 -0.62
N VAL A 60 4.73 -3.92 -0.81
CA VAL A 60 6.03 -3.29 -0.54
C VAL A 60 5.80 -2.08 0.35
N LEU A 61 6.54 -1.99 1.44
CA LEU A 61 6.45 -0.95 2.44
C LEU A 61 7.82 -0.36 2.76
N PRO A 62 7.99 0.96 2.82
CA PRO A 62 9.14 1.57 3.46
C PRO A 62 9.27 1.14 4.93
N GLU A 63 10.50 0.94 5.42
CA GLU A 63 10.77 0.43 6.78
C GLU A 63 10.05 1.22 7.88
N PHE A 64 9.93 2.53 7.73
CA PHE A 64 9.26 3.39 8.70
C PHE A 64 7.72 3.31 8.70
N TYR A 65 7.15 2.48 7.81
CA TYR A 65 5.74 2.13 7.81
C TYR A 65 5.47 0.68 8.23
N VAL A 66 6.53 -0.10 8.42
CA VAL A 66 6.40 -1.52 8.75
C VAL A 66 5.99 -1.68 10.23
N ASN A 67 4.85 -2.28 10.45
CA ASN A 67 4.37 -2.74 11.75
C ASN A 67 3.28 -3.79 11.53
N GLU A 68 2.81 -4.43 12.59
CA GLU A 68 1.77 -5.46 12.53
C GLU A 68 0.48 -4.96 11.85
N ASP A 69 0.04 -3.76 12.19
CA ASP A 69 -1.14 -3.12 11.58
C ASP A 69 -0.97 -2.83 10.08
N ALA A 70 0.22 -2.42 9.66
CA ALA A 70 0.50 -2.15 8.25
C ALA A 70 0.47 -3.42 7.41
N ILE A 71 1.03 -4.50 7.95
CA ILE A 71 1.04 -5.81 7.28
C ILE A 71 -0.36 -6.40 7.26
N SER A 72 -1.02 -6.52 8.41
CA SER A 72 -2.32 -7.17 8.53
C SER A 72 -3.45 -6.44 7.81
N ARG A 73 -3.38 -5.10 7.70
CA ARG A 73 -4.46 -4.26 7.16
C ARG A 73 -4.10 -3.50 5.89
N SER A 74 -2.95 -3.77 5.29
CA SER A 74 -2.43 -3.02 4.13
C SER A 74 -2.36 -1.50 4.36
N LYS A 75 -2.22 -1.06 5.62
CA LYS A 75 -2.02 0.34 5.95
C LYS A 75 -0.68 0.83 5.40
N ASN A 76 -0.64 2.08 4.96
CA ASN A 76 0.56 2.71 4.40
C ASN A 76 1.19 1.95 3.20
N CYS A 77 0.48 0.97 2.66
CA CYS A 77 0.83 0.31 1.42
C CYS A 77 0.00 0.89 0.29
N LEU A 78 0.61 1.66 -0.58
CA LEU A 78 -0.10 2.37 -1.65
C LEU A 78 -0.71 1.41 -2.66
N PHE A 79 0.03 0.37 -3.01
CA PHE A 79 -0.43 -0.65 -3.93
C PHE A 79 -0.28 -2.03 -3.32
N THR A 80 -1.39 -2.72 -3.28
CA THR A 80 -1.43 -4.14 -3.00
C THR A 80 -1.74 -4.85 -4.31
N PHE A 81 -0.78 -5.59 -4.83
CA PHE A 81 -1.07 -6.52 -5.91
C PHE A 81 -1.87 -7.67 -5.31
N ARG A 82 -3.04 -7.92 -5.88
CA ARG A 82 -3.96 -8.93 -5.37
C ARG A 82 -4.50 -9.75 -6.52
N VAL A 83 -4.27 -11.05 -6.47
CA VAL A 83 -4.87 -12.01 -7.39
C VAL A 83 -5.90 -12.83 -6.64
N ILE A 84 -7.10 -12.82 -7.16
CA ILE A 84 -8.27 -13.47 -6.56
C ILE A 84 -8.54 -14.76 -7.35
N ALA A 85 -8.50 -15.92 -6.71
CA ALA A 85 -8.72 -17.22 -7.37
C ALA A 85 -10.05 -17.25 -8.14
N LYS A 86 -11.12 -16.72 -7.56
CA LYS A 86 -12.44 -16.63 -8.21
C LYS A 86 -12.40 -15.82 -9.52
N SER A 87 -11.60 -14.76 -9.59
CA SER A 87 -11.47 -13.92 -10.79
C SER A 87 -10.77 -14.64 -11.94
N LEU A 88 -10.02 -15.69 -11.62
CA LEU A 88 -9.37 -16.58 -12.58
C LEU A 88 -10.23 -17.82 -12.94
N GLY A 89 -11.49 -17.86 -12.47
CA GLY A 89 -12.39 -19.00 -12.70
C GLY A 89 -12.01 -20.27 -11.95
N ILE A 90 -11.24 -20.15 -10.84
CA ILE A 90 -10.80 -21.29 -10.03
C ILE A 90 -11.77 -21.48 -8.87
N PRO A 91 -12.47 -22.63 -8.77
CA PRO A 91 -13.39 -22.90 -7.67
C PRO A 91 -12.63 -23.09 -6.34
N VAL A 92 -13.24 -22.61 -5.25
CA VAL A 92 -12.68 -22.70 -3.88
C VAL A 92 -13.71 -23.31 -2.90
N GLU A 93 -14.79 -23.91 -3.42
CA GLU A 93 -15.99 -24.27 -2.63
C GLU A 93 -15.77 -25.45 -1.67
N ASN A 94 -15.01 -26.45 -2.07
CA ASN A 94 -14.77 -27.68 -1.30
C ASN A 94 -13.32 -27.88 -0.84
N GLY A 95 -12.59 -26.80 -0.74
CA GLY A 95 -11.16 -26.79 -0.60
C GLY A 95 -10.54 -26.09 -1.81
N PHE A 96 -9.24 -25.89 -1.83
CA PHE A 96 -8.56 -25.30 -2.95
C PHE A 96 -8.10 -26.41 -3.90
N ASP A 97 -9.01 -26.84 -4.79
CA ASP A 97 -8.87 -28.05 -5.57
C ASP A 97 -7.77 -28.00 -6.66
N SER A 98 -7.26 -26.81 -6.96
CA SER A 98 -6.23 -26.63 -8.00
C SER A 98 -5.24 -25.54 -7.60
N PRO A 99 -4.50 -25.69 -6.48
CA PRO A 99 -3.52 -24.69 -6.05
C PRO A 99 -2.40 -24.50 -7.09
N GLU A 100 -1.96 -25.57 -7.74
CA GLU A 100 -0.92 -25.52 -8.76
C GLU A 100 -1.32 -24.65 -9.95
N LYS A 101 -2.55 -24.79 -10.42
CA LYS A 101 -3.06 -23.98 -11.52
C LYS A 101 -3.17 -22.50 -11.13
N PHE A 102 -3.65 -22.23 -9.92
CA PHE A 102 -3.74 -20.86 -9.41
C PHE A 102 -2.35 -20.22 -9.31
N PHE A 103 -1.40 -20.92 -8.70
CA PHE A 103 -0.04 -20.40 -8.54
C PHE A 103 0.69 -20.24 -9.87
N ALA A 104 0.50 -21.12 -10.83
CA ALA A 104 1.05 -20.95 -12.17
C ALA A 104 0.55 -19.67 -12.85
N LEU A 105 -0.76 -19.40 -12.80
CA LEU A 105 -1.35 -18.17 -13.34
C LEU A 105 -0.85 -16.92 -12.59
N CYS A 106 -0.77 -16.99 -11.25
CA CYS A 106 -0.22 -15.89 -10.46
C CYS A 106 1.24 -15.62 -10.81
N LEU A 107 2.04 -16.67 -11.00
CA LEU A 107 3.46 -16.56 -11.36
C LEU A 107 3.64 -15.92 -12.74
N ASP A 108 2.82 -16.29 -13.71
CA ASP A 108 2.88 -15.70 -15.05
C ASP A 108 2.53 -14.21 -15.02
N ILE A 109 1.51 -13.81 -14.24
CA ILE A 109 1.17 -12.41 -14.03
C ILE A 109 2.32 -11.67 -13.33
N LEU A 110 2.90 -12.26 -12.28
CA LEU A 110 4.02 -11.66 -11.56
C LEU A 110 5.26 -11.52 -12.42
N LYS A 111 5.59 -12.48 -13.26
CA LYS A 111 6.72 -12.38 -14.21
C LYS A 111 6.54 -11.22 -15.17
N ALA A 112 5.32 -11.01 -15.67
CA ALA A 112 5.02 -9.93 -16.60
C ALA A 112 5.03 -8.54 -15.96
N GLU A 113 4.64 -8.44 -14.68
CA GLU A 113 4.34 -7.17 -14.04
C GLU A 113 5.31 -6.79 -12.91
N TYR A 114 6.18 -7.72 -12.45
CA TYR A 114 6.99 -7.50 -11.26
C TYR A 114 7.85 -6.24 -11.35
N ASP A 115 8.61 -6.10 -12.42
CA ASP A 115 9.53 -4.96 -12.59
C ASP A 115 8.77 -3.65 -12.73
N ARG A 116 7.57 -3.70 -13.30
CA ARG A 116 6.71 -2.53 -13.44
C ARG A 116 6.07 -2.09 -12.12
N LEU A 117 5.67 -3.04 -11.27
CA LEU A 117 4.85 -2.74 -10.08
C LEU A 117 5.65 -2.77 -8.77
N PHE A 118 6.68 -3.59 -8.68
CA PHE A 118 7.30 -3.95 -7.39
C PHE A 118 8.81 -3.78 -7.32
N PHE A 119 9.46 -3.51 -8.46
CA PHE A 119 10.89 -3.26 -8.45
C PHE A 119 11.16 -1.81 -8.03
N TYR A 120 11.79 -1.64 -6.86
CA TYR A 120 12.22 -0.37 -6.32
C TYR A 120 13.66 -0.49 -5.85
N ASP A 121 14.53 0.40 -6.32
CA ASP A 121 15.93 0.42 -5.92
C ASP A 121 16.15 1.10 -4.56
N SER A 122 15.22 1.97 -4.17
CA SER A 122 15.31 2.75 -2.94
C SER A 122 13.93 3.26 -2.50
N ILE A 123 13.86 3.79 -1.27
CA ILE A 123 12.65 4.48 -0.79
C ILE A 123 12.33 5.70 -1.67
N ASP A 124 13.35 6.37 -2.20
CA ASP A 124 13.18 7.52 -3.09
C ASP A 124 12.51 7.12 -4.42
N ASP A 125 12.94 6.01 -5.01
CA ASP A 125 12.33 5.45 -6.21
C ASP A 125 10.88 4.98 -5.93
N TYR A 126 10.66 4.34 -4.79
CA TYR A 126 9.31 3.99 -4.31
C TYR A 126 8.41 5.24 -4.22
N ALA A 127 8.92 6.32 -3.64
CA ALA A 127 8.18 7.57 -3.49
C ALA A 127 7.81 8.21 -4.84
N LYS A 128 8.75 8.24 -5.78
CA LYS A 128 8.51 8.75 -7.16
C LYS A 128 7.47 7.92 -7.89
N ARG A 129 7.58 6.61 -7.80
CA ARG A 129 6.63 5.70 -8.44
C ARG A 129 5.25 5.76 -7.80
N MET A 130 5.18 5.98 -6.51
CA MET A 130 3.93 6.23 -5.80
C MET A 130 3.16 7.40 -6.43
N ILE A 131 3.81 8.55 -6.65
CA ILE A 131 3.16 9.70 -7.30
C ILE A 131 2.70 9.36 -8.72
N TYR A 132 3.57 8.74 -9.49
CA TYR A 132 3.24 8.35 -10.86
C TYR A 132 1.98 7.46 -10.90
N ASN A 133 1.94 6.43 -10.06
CA ASN A 133 0.80 5.53 -9.97
C ASN A 133 -0.46 6.22 -9.43
N CYS A 134 -0.32 7.16 -8.49
CA CYS A 134 -1.43 8.00 -8.03
C CYS A 134 -2.05 8.78 -9.18
N ASN A 135 -1.23 9.40 -10.02
CA ASN A 135 -1.70 10.14 -11.19
C ASN A 135 -2.41 9.22 -12.19
N LEU A 136 -1.87 8.02 -12.46
CA LEU A 136 -2.52 7.04 -13.32
C LEU A 136 -3.89 6.59 -12.79
N LEU A 137 -4.00 6.36 -11.46
CA LEU A 137 -5.28 6.00 -10.84
C LEU A 137 -6.31 7.11 -10.95
N ILE A 138 -5.89 8.36 -10.81
CA ILE A 138 -6.77 9.52 -10.98
C ILE A 138 -7.24 9.65 -12.43
N ASP A 139 -6.32 9.49 -13.39
CA ASP A 139 -6.67 9.51 -14.80
C ASP A 139 -7.64 8.37 -15.15
N PHE A 140 -7.41 7.18 -14.60
CA PHE A 140 -8.32 6.06 -14.76
C PHE A 140 -9.69 6.33 -14.15
N ALA A 141 -9.75 6.87 -12.93
CA ALA A 141 -10.98 7.21 -12.25
C ALA A 141 -11.78 8.29 -12.99
N ASN A 142 -11.10 9.29 -13.55
CA ASN A 142 -11.72 10.34 -14.37
C ASN A 142 -12.38 9.77 -15.64
N ARG A 143 -11.77 8.75 -16.26
CA ARG A 143 -12.30 8.13 -17.49
C ARG A 143 -13.46 7.18 -17.23
N ASN A 144 -13.47 6.50 -16.08
CA ASN A 144 -14.40 5.39 -15.80
C ASN A 144 -15.43 5.69 -14.71
N SER A 145 -15.64 6.95 -14.33
CA SER A 145 -16.61 7.39 -13.30
C SER A 145 -16.54 6.64 -11.96
N GLY A 146 -15.41 6.05 -11.62
CA GLY A 146 -15.27 5.16 -10.46
C GLY A 146 -14.16 5.53 -9.48
N PHE A 147 -14.35 6.59 -8.65
CA PHE A 147 -13.40 6.95 -7.60
C PHE A 147 -13.43 6.04 -6.37
N ALA A 148 -14.41 5.15 -6.26
CA ALA A 148 -14.62 4.35 -5.05
C ALA A 148 -13.41 3.48 -4.67
N ASN A 149 -12.71 2.89 -5.64
CA ASN A 149 -11.54 2.05 -5.39
C ASN A 149 -10.30 2.88 -5.02
N VAL A 150 -10.07 3.98 -5.73
CA VAL A 150 -8.96 4.91 -5.48
C VAL A 150 -9.10 5.58 -4.12
N PHE A 151 -10.32 5.94 -3.74
CA PHE A 151 -10.67 6.55 -2.47
C PHE A 151 -10.24 5.71 -1.26
N GLY A 152 -10.40 4.39 -1.33
CA GLY A 152 -9.98 3.48 -0.27
C GLY A 152 -8.47 3.46 -0.06
N GLU A 153 -7.70 3.46 -1.11
CA GLU A 153 -6.23 3.42 -1.07
C GLU A 153 -5.67 4.69 -0.41
N PHE A 154 -6.08 5.86 -0.87
CA PHE A 154 -5.59 7.15 -0.34
C PHE A 154 -6.03 7.45 1.10
N SER A 155 -7.17 6.93 1.54
CA SER A 155 -7.63 7.13 2.92
C SER A 155 -6.78 6.39 3.96
N ASN A 156 -6.07 5.34 3.56
CA ASN A 156 -5.27 4.51 4.46
C ASN A 156 -3.80 4.96 4.59
N MET A 157 -3.35 5.94 3.79
CA MET A 157 -1.96 6.38 3.77
C MET A 157 -1.73 7.62 4.62
N ASP A 158 -0.72 7.58 5.47
CA ASP A 158 -0.12 8.77 6.10
C ASP A 158 1.17 9.13 5.35
N PHE A 159 1.10 10.12 4.48
CA PHE A 159 2.25 10.52 3.68
C PHE A 159 3.26 11.41 4.40
N THR A 160 2.98 11.85 5.63
CA THR A 160 3.81 12.83 6.34
C THR A 160 5.26 12.36 6.48
N LEU A 161 5.44 11.10 6.92
CA LEU A 161 6.79 10.53 7.08
C LEU A 161 7.51 10.33 5.75
N LEU A 162 6.77 9.97 4.70
CA LEU A 162 7.35 9.80 3.36
C LEU A 162 7.79 11.15 2.76
N VAL A 163 6.98 12.19 2.93
CA VAL A 163 7.32 13.56 2.51
C VAL A 163 8.52 14.08 3.30
N TYR A 164 8.58 13.80 4.60
CA TYR A 164 9.73 14.17 5.42
C TYR A 164 11.01 13.45 4.98
N PHE A 165 10.93 12.13 4.71
CA PHE A 165 12.04 11.38 4.14
C PHE A 165 12.53 12.02 2.84
N TYR A 166 11.60 12.36 1.96
CA TYR A 166 11.89 12.97 0.67
C TYR A 166 12.56 14.34 0.82
N LEU A 167 12.08 15.17 1.75
CA LEU A 167 12.68 16.46 2.09
C LEU A 167 14.15 16.31 2.52
N LYS A 168 14.39 15.34 3.42
CA LYS A 168 15.73 15.09 3.99
C LYS A 168 16.76 14.67 2.94
N HIS A 169 16.35 13.90 1.93
CA HIS A 169 17.22 13.31 0.93
C HIS A 169 17.33 14.13 -0.37
N ASN A 170 16.29 14.86 -0.75
CA ASN A 170 16.20 15.53 -2.05
C ASN A 170 16.15 17.06 -1.95
N GLY A 171 16.09 17.60 -0.74
CA GLY A 171 16.02 19.02 -0.48
C GLY A 171 14.65 19.65 -0.73
N ILE A 172 14.56 20.95 -0.40
CA ILE A 172 13.29 21.66 -0.28
C ILE A 172 12.56 21.84 -1.62
N GLU A 173 13.31 22.08 -2.68
CA GLU A 173 12.73 22.31 -4.02
C GLU A 173 12.04 21.04 -4.57
N GLN A 174 12.74 19.91 -4.50
CA GLN A 174 12.20 18.63 -4.98
C GLN A 174 11.05 18.16 -4.10
N CYS A 175 11.20 18.31 -2.78
CA CYS A 175 10.14 18.00 -1.83
C CYS A 175 8.90 18.87 -2.07
N GLY A 176 9.07 20.15 -2.34
CA GLY A 176 7.97 21.06 -2.67
C GLY A 176 7.19 20.63 -3.92
N LYS A 177 7.89 20.19 -4.98
CA LYS A 177 7.24 19.63 -6.18
C LYS A 177 6.44 18.36 -5.85
N TYR A 178 7.04 17.46 -5.09
CA TYR A 178 6.42 16.23 -4.65
C TYR A 178 5.17 16.48 -3.80
N LEU A 179 5.28 17.34 -2.81
CA LEU A 179 4.20 17.71 -1.91
C LEU A 179 3.04 18.39 -2.66
N LYS A 180 3.34 19.29 -3.60
CA LYS A 180 2.34 19.92 -4.47
C LYS A 180 1.54 18.90 -5.27
N ASN A 181 2.20 17.89 -5.82
CA ASN A 181 1.52 16.81 -6.54
C ASN A 181 0.60 16.00 -5.61
N LEU A 182 1.07 15.60 -4.42
CA LEU A 182 0.23 14.89 -3.44
C LEU A 182 -0.98 15.71 -3.00
N ILE A 183 -0.77 16.98 -2.67
CA ILE A 183 -1.87 17.90 -2.30
C ILE A 183 -2.87 18.01 -3.46
N GLY A 184 -2.37 18.12 -4.71
CA GLY A 184 -3.22 18.13 -5.90
C GLY A 184 -4.10 16.88 -6.01
N VAL A 185 -3.53 15.71 -5.78
CA VAL A 185 -4.24 14.42 -5.76
C VAL A 185 -5.37 14.43 -4.73
N TYR A 186 -5.07 14.80 -3.48
CA TYR A 186 -6.09 14.86 -2.42
C TYR A 186 -7.19 15.89 -2.72
N ARG A 187 -6.84 17.05 -3.28
CA ARG A 187 -7.82 18.05 -3.70
C ARG A 187 -8.81 17.52 -4.73
N ILE A 188 -8.34 16.78 -5.74
CA ILE A 188 -9.19 16.17 -6.75
C ILE A 188 -10.13 15.15 -6.10
N LEU A 189 -9.61 14.26 -5.24
CA LEU A 189 -10.41 13.26 -4.55
C LEU A 189 -11.49 13.89 -3.65
N LEU A 190 -11.12 14.92 -2.89
CA LEU A 190 -12.05 15.62 -2.01
C LEU A 190 -13.09 16.43 -2.81
N TYR A 191 -12.66 17.13 -3.87
CA TYR A 191 -13.55 17.90 -4.73
C TYR A 191 -14.60 17.02 -5.40
N ASP A 192 -14.20 15.85 -5.89
CA ASP A 192 -15.13 14.92 -6.52
C ASP A 192 -16.21 14.45 -5.54
N LYS A 193 -15.84 14.21 -4.28
CA LYS A 193 -16.80 13.86 -3.23
C LYS A 193 -17.70 15.03 -2.83
N MET A 194 -17.18 16.26 -2.80
CA MET A 194 -17.94 17.46 -2.45
C MET A 194 -18.89 17.92 -3.57
N LYS A 195 -18.70 17.48 -4.79
CA LYS A 195 -19.58 17.77 -5.92
C LYS A 195 -21.04 17.34 -5.70
N TYR A 196 -21.27 16.40 -4.80
CA TYR A 196 -22.59 15.82 -4.54
C TYR A 196 -23.34 16.43 -3.36
N GLY A 197 -22.91 17.58 -2.84
CA GLY A 197 -23.59 18.29 -1.77
C GLY A 197 -22.64 18.85 -0.71
N ASN A 198 -23.21 19.46 0.33
CA ASN A 198 -22.40 19.87 1.47
C ASN A 198 -21.98 18.65 2.29
N ILE A 199 -20.95 18.81 3.14
CA ILE A 199 -20.39 17.70 3.93
C ILE A 199 -21.44 17.02 4.83
N ALA A 200 -22.45 17.74 5.30
CA ALA A 200 -23.51 17.18 6.13
C ALA A 200 -24.40 16.23 5.33
N GLU A 201 -24.86 16.64 4.15
CA GLU A 201 -25.66 15.82 3.23
C GLU A 201 -24.87 14.60 2.73
N LEU A 202 -23.54 14.75 2.55
CA LEU A 202 -22.67 13.65 2.17
C LEU A 202 -22.58 12.61 3.29
N LYS A 203 -22.45 13.05 4.54
CA LYS A 203 -22.39 12.15 5.70
C LYS A 203 -23.65 11.31 5.88
N GLU A 204 -24.82 11.87 5.61
CA GLU A 204 -26.09 11.14 5.68
C GLU A 204 -26.25 10.07 4.59
N LYS A 205 -25.56 10.25 3.45
CA LYS A 205 -25.64 9.33 2.30
C LYS A 205 -24.57 8.22 2.34
N LEU A 206 -23.52 8.39 3.16
CA LEU A 206 -22.40 7.45 3.26
C LEU A 206 -22.62 6.47 4.40
N ASN A 207 -22.25 5.21 4.18
CA ASN A 207 -22.18 4.25 5.27
C ASN A 207 -20.96 4.55 6.20
N ASP A 208 -20.95 3.93 7.38
CA ASP A 208 -19.91 4.17 8.40
C ASP A 208 -18.48 3.96 7.90
N SER A 209 -18.26 3.00 7.02
CA SER A 209 -16.94 2.74 6.43
C SER A 209 -16.51 3.85 5.50
N GLU A 210 -17.42 4.35 4.69
CA GLU A 210 -17.17 5.46 3.76
C GLU A 210 -16.97 6.78 4.50
N GLN A 211 -17.73 7.02 5.59
CA GLN A 211 -17.53 8.18 6.45
C GLN A 211 -16.13 8.18 7.09
N LYS A 212 -15.67 7.02 7.59
CA LYS A 212 -14.29 6.88 8.12
C LYS A 212 -13.24 7.18 7.07
N LYS A 213 -13.40 6.67 5.85
CA LYS A 213 -12.48 6.92 4.73
C LYS A 213 -12.44 8.41 4.37
N LEU A 214 -13.60 9.06 4.29
CA LEU A 214 -13.70 10.49 4.01
C LEU A 214 -13.00 11.32 5.09
N LYS A 215 -13.21 10.99 6.38
CA LYS A 215 -12.53 11.62 7.49
C LYS A 215 -11.01 11.49 7.36
N SER A 216 -10.50 10.28 7.09
CA SER A 216 -9.06 10.05 6.90
C SER A 216 -8.49 10.84 5.72
N LEU A 217 -9.23 11.00 4.62
CA LEU A 217 -8.81 11.85 3.51
C LEU A 217 -8.66 13.31 3.90
N PHE A 218 -9.61 13.87 4.66
CA PHE A 218 -9.52 15.24 5.16
C PHE A 218 -8.34 15.41 6.11
N GLU A 219 -8.12 14.47 7.02
CA GLU A 219 -6.99 14.48 7.95
C GLU A 219 -5.65 14.45 7.20
N ASN A 220 -5.51 13.56 6.20
CA ASN A 220 -4.30 13.47 5.38
C ASN A 220 -4.07 14.73 4.57
N TYR A 221 -5.12 15.29 3.96
CA TYR A 221 -5.02 16.56 3.26
C TYR A 221 -4.57 17.69 4.19
N GLY A 222 -5.18 17.80 5.38
CA GLY A 222 -4.79 18.77 6.39
C GLY A 222 -3.33 18.63 6.84
N ARG A 223 -2.86 17.42 7.06
CA ARG A 223 -1.44 17.15 7.39
C ARG A 223 -0.49 17.57 6.28
N LEU A 224 -0.81 17.26 5.02
CA LEU A 224 0.04 17.64 3.87
C LEU A 224 0.07 19.15 3.65
N THR A 225 -1.07 19.84 3.80
CA THR A 225 -1.12 21.30 3.70
C THR A 225 -0.36 21.96 4.85
N TYR A 226 -0.53 21.48 6.08
CA TYR A 226 0.24 21.97 7.23
C TYR A 226 1.76 21.71 7.05
N PHE A 227 2.14 20.58 6.45
CA PHE A 227 3.55 20.34 6.12
C PHE A 227 4.08 21.36 5.11
N ALA A 228 3.28 21.70 4.09
CA ALA A 228 3.65 22.73 3.11
C ALA A 228 3.80 24.12 3.75
N GLU A 229 2.90 24.50 4.64
CA GLU A 229 2.96 25.74 5.41
C GLU A 229 4.21 25.79 6.30
N ALA A 230 4.49 24.68 7.03
CA ALA A 230 5.67 24.56 7.86
C ALA A 230 6.98 24.70 7.06
N MET A 231 7.01 24.19 5.81
CA MET A 231 8.16 24.39 4.91
C MET A 231 8.35 25.87 4.54
N LEU A 232 7.27 26.58 4.22
CA LEU A 232 7.31 27.99 3.86
C LEU A 232 7.72 28.88 5.03
N GLU A 233 7.31 28.54 6.23
CA GLU A 233 7.56 29.27 7.46
C GLU A 233 8.91 28.90 8.14
N ASN A 234 9.63 27.90 7.64
CA ASN A 234 10.80 27.32 8.31
C ASN A 234 10.49 26.88 9.77
N ASN A 235 9.38 26.22 9.98
CA ASN A 235 8.91 25.82 11.31
C ASN A 235 9.80 24.72 11.92
N VAL A 236 10.83 25.15 12.64
CA VAL A 236 11.86 24.27 13.26
C VAL A 236 11.22 23.25 14.21
N ARG A 237 10.20 23.65 14.98
CA ARG A 237 9.53 22.78 15.94
C ARG A 237 8.80 21.63 15.21
N PHE A 238 8.05 21.95 14.19
CA PHE A 238 7.33 20.94 13.38
C PHE A 238 8.30 19.93 12.78
N PHE A 239 9.42 20.39 12.21
CA PHE A 239 10.41 19.48 11.65
C PHE A 239 11.09 18.61 12.67
N ALA A 240 11.42 19.16 13.86
CA ALA A 240 12.01 18.38 14.95
C ALA A 240 11.06 17.29 15.47
N GLU A 241 9.76 17.59 15.61
CA GLU A 241 8.75 16.62 16.01
C GLU A 241 8.54 15.54 14.94
N THR A 242 8.52 15.92 13.64
CA THR A 242 8.41 14.99 12.53
C THR A 242 9.64 14.09 12.41
N GLU A 243 10.84 14.62 12.65
CA GLU A 243 12.08 13.83 12.66
C GLU A 243 12.06 12.79 13.76
N LYS A 244 11.65 13.16 14.98
CA LYS A 244 11.51 12.21 16.08
C LYS A 244 10.53 11.10 15.75
N ALA A 245 9.39 11.45 15.16
CA ALA A 245 8.38 10.48 14.73
C ALA A 245 8.94 9.55 13.64
N PHE A 246 9.66 10.09 12.67
CA PHE A 246 10.30 9.32 11.61
C PHE A 246 11.32 8.31 12.16
N GLU A 247 12.27 8.77 12.99
CA GLU A 247 13.28 7.90 13.57
C GLU A 247 12.66 6.81 14.48
N LEU A 248 11.66 7.16 15.28
CA LEU A 248 10.94 6.19 16.10
C LEU A 248 10.26 5.11 15.23
N ASN A 249 9.53 5.52 14.21
CA ASN A 249 8.87 4.56 13.32
C ASN A 249 9.88 3.70 12.55
N ARG A 250 11.02 4.27 12.16
CA ARG A 250 12.10 3.54 11.51
C ARG A 250 12.70 2.47 12.42
N LEU A 251 12.94 2.78 13.68
CA LEU A 251 13.42 1.83 14.68
C LEU A 251 12.41 0.70 14.90
N ILE A 252 11.14 1.04 15.10
CA ILE A 252 10.05 0.05 15.26
C ILE A 252 9.99 -0.87 14.03
N GLY A 253 10.02 -0.30 12.83
CA GLY A 253 9.97 -1.08 11.61
C GLY A 253 11.15 -2.02 11.43
N ARG A 254 12.37 -1.55 11.73
CA ARG A 254 13.57 -2.38 11.69
C ARG A 254 13.55 -3.52 12.71
N ASP A 255 13.11 -3.25 13.92
CA ASP A 255 12.96 -4.27 14.95
C ASP A 255 11.89 -5.30 14.54
N TYR A 256 10.76 -4.85 13.99
CA TYR A 256 9.76 -5.75 13.46
C TYR A 256 10.32 -6.63 12.34
N ILE A 257 11.00 -6.04 11.35
CA ILE A 257 11.61 -6.77 10.22
C ILE A 257 12.65 -7.78 10.72
N LYS A 258 13.49 -7.39 11.67
CA LYS A 258 14.49 -8.28 12.28
C LYS A 258 13.83 -9.49 12.96
N ASN A 259 12.80 -9.25 13.76
CA ASN A 259 12.07 -10.30 14.47
C ASN A 259 11.25 -11.17 13.50
N PHE A 260 10.83 -10.61 12.36
CA PHE A 260 10.10 -11.34 11.32
C PHE A 260 10.97 -12.42 10.65
N PHE A 261 12.28 -12.19 10.52
CA PHE A 261 13.23 -13.12 9.91
C PHE A 261 13.97 -14.01 10.93
N SER A 262 13.80 -13.80 12.22
CA SER A 262 14.36 -14.63 13.29
C SER A 262 13.51 -15.87 13.55
#